data_7b68f6aa9d5533e468ae0e2b7328d5e5
#
_entry.id   7b68f6aa9d5533e468ae0e2b7328d5e5
#
_cell.length_a   1.000
_cell.length_b   1.000
_cell.length_c   1.000
_cell.angle_alpha   90.00
_cell.angle_beta   90.00
_cell.angle_gamma   90.00
#
_symmetry.space_group_name_H-M   'P 1'
#
loop_
_entity.id
_entity.type
_entity.pdbx_description
1 polymer ?
#
loop_
_entity_poly.entity_id
_entity_poly.type
_entity_poly.pdbx_seq_one_letter_code
_entity_poly.pdbx_strand_id
1 'polypeptide(L)'
;DSADRHTLSLVMSPDRIVVPSRDDPLARSASRVIGGPLGRYAVPLARGWRHLAALLVAASMVPMALSAALRGYCVEGGWRSPDQFFHMCFSDVPATFGNSNLGAGVGAFLAGGADAPTPEQPPLLALLSTLTGGLIPDGTPETRARLFFGVWALLLTVALALTVWWTARSLPRMPLRASHIALSPVVALTALVAPDLVGVALTAAALWAWSSDRMRWAGVWLGLAILTVHYPVIVLVAICLVAVRAGRWGEVRTLVGMTLVTVAAVFGLVAWRNPTGAVQSYVGWMQSSAGFGSPWVGPQLAGSPLPTVAVTALAAAGWVAALMAGAFFALGAPRRPGVAEVSLVMLVIVLVTAKAFPVQASLWLVPLVALVGLRWREHLWWAGAEALHFGAVWLYLAGVSVPDRGLPSGWYLVALAARLVAVVWLAVAVWRMAWRRPAANPEELTPPESDPLAGPLTGAPDALLVKVV
;
A
#
# COMPACT_ATOMS: atom_id res chain seq x y z
N ASP A 1 -25.77 -26.89 -68.42
CA ASP A 1 -26.26 -27.24 -67.09
C ASP A 1 -25.12 -27.74 -66.24
N SER A 2 -24.44 -26.81 -65.60
CA SER A 2 -23.42 -27.09 -64.61
C SER A 2 -23.81 -26.39 -63.32
N ALA A 3 -24.35 -27.17 -62.39
CA ALA A 3 -24.66 -26.72 -61.04
C ALA A 3 -23.37 -26.64 -60.22
N ASP A 4 -22.95 -25.40 -59.93
CA ASP A 4 -21.88 -25.09 -59.00
C ASP A 4 -22.27 -25.53 -57.57
N ARG A 5 -21.60 -26.56 -57.06
CA ARG A 5 -21.64 -26.93 -55.65
C ARG A 5 -20.57 -26.12 -54.93
N HIS A 6 -20.92 -24.97 -54.41
CA HIS A 6 -20.11 -24.32 -53.37
C HIS A 6 -20.22 -25.13 -52.06
N THR A 7 -19.30 -26.04 -51.86
CA THR A 7 -19.03 -26.64 -50.55
C THR A 7 -18.33 -25.59 -49.69
N LEU A 8 -19.09 -24.95 -48.81
CA LEU A 8 -18.56 -24.20 -47.68
C LEU A 8 -17.81 -25.16 -46.76
N SER A 9 -16.49 -25.30 -46.98
CA SER A 9 -15.62 -25.93 -46.00
C SER A 9 -15.41 -24.95 -44.85
N LEU A 10 -16.25 -25.05 -43.82
CA LEU A 10 -15.96 -24.46 -42.50
C LEU A 10 -14.71 -25.14 -41.93
N VAL A 11 -13.54 -24.61 -42.24
CA VAL A 11 -12.31 -24.93 -41.52
C VAL A 11 -12.46 -24.33 -40.13
N MET A 12 -13.01 -25.10 -39.21
CA MET A 12 -12.96 -24.78 -37.79
C MET A 12 -11.50 -24.91 -37.36
N SER A 13 -10.83 -23.77 -37.19
CA SER A 13 -9.55 -23.74 -36.49
C SER A 13 -9.78 -24.14 -35.01
N PRO A 14 -9.09 -25.18 -34.50
CA PRO A 14 -9.39 -25.76 -33.20
C PRO A 14 -9.05 -24.82 -32.01
N ASP A 15 -8.41 -23.69 -32.25
CA ASP A 15 -7.87 -22.84 -31.19
C ASP A 15 -8.65 -21.53 -30.96
N ARG A 16 -9.80 -21.34 -31.58
CA ARG A 16 -10.61 -20.15 -31.40
C ARG A 16 -11.61 -20.38 -30.26
N ILE A 17 -11.19 -20.07 -29.02
CA ILE A 17 -12.12 -19.96 -27.89
C ILE A 17 -12.95 -18.68 -28.11
N VAL A 18 -14.15 -18.85 -28.65
CA VAL A 18 -15.13 -17.74 -28.73
C VAL A 18 -15.74 -17.58 -27.35
N VAL A 19 -15.36 -16.50 -26.65
CA VAL A 19 -16.01 -16.13 -25.41
C VAL A 19 -17.36 -15.49 -25.77
N PRO A 20 -18.50 -16.10 -25.37
CA PRO A 20 -19.82 -15.55 -25.69
C PRO A 20 -19.96 -14.13 -25.11
N SER A 21 -20.63 -13.25 -25.87
CA SER A 21 -20.93 -11.93 -25.36
C SER A 21 -21.82 -12.02 -24.11
N ARG A 22 -21.73 -11.03 -23.22
CA ARG A 22 -22.54 -10.98 -21.98
C ARG A 22 -24.05 -10.95 -22.27
N ASP A 23 -24.44 -10.57 -23.47
CA ASP A 23 -25.82 -10.49 -23.93
C ASP A 23 -26.30 -11.75 -24.67
N ASP A 24 -25.41 -12.73 -24.85
CA ASP A 24 -25.74 -14.01 -25.46
C ASP A 24 -26.78 -14.75 -24.61
N PRO A 25 -27.97 -15.05 -25.18
CA PRO A 25 -29.04 -15.72 -24.44
C PRO A 25 -28.67 -17.13 -23.98
N LEU A 26 -27.79 -17.82 -24.71
CA LEU A 26 -27.30 -19.15 -24.33
C LEU A 26 -26.37 -19.08 -23.12
N ALA A 27 -25.44 -18.12 -23.11
CA ALA A 27 -24.55 -17.89 -21.97
C ALA A 27 -25.33 -17.52 -20.70
N ARG A 28 -26.36 -16.68 -20.80
CA ARG A 28 -27.28 -16.36 -19.71
C ARG A 28 -28.06 -17.57 -19.19
N SER A 29 -28.55 -18.42 -20.11
CA SER A 29 -29.28 -19.62 -19.74
C SER A 29 -28.36 -20.61 -19.04
N ALA A 30 -27.16 -20.85 -19.57
CA ALA A 30 -26.14 -21.70 -18.96
C ALA A 30 -25.73 -21.20 -17.56
N SER A 31 -25.52 -19.90 -17.40
CA SER A 31 -25.19 -19.30 -16.08
C SER A 31 -26.31 -19.51 -15.05
N ARG A 32 -27.59 -19.48 -15.47
CA ARG A 32 -28.72 -19.77 -14.58
C ARG A 32 -28.79 -21.23 -14.18
N VAL A 33 -28.47 -22.14 -15.08
CA VAL A 33 -28.48 -23.59 -14.83
C VAL A 33 -27.33 -24.00 -13.91
N ILE A 34 -26.10 -23.54 -14.24
CA ILE A 34 -24.88 -23.90 -13.51
C ILE A 34 -24.84 -23.20 -12.12
N GLY A 35 -25.26 -21.95 -12.04
CA GLY A 35 -25.24 -21.15 -10.80
C GLY A 35 -26.50 -21.29 -9.94
N GLY A 36 -27.52 -22.01 -10.39
CA GLY A 36 -28.81 -22.13 -9.70
C GLY A 36 -29.43 -20.77 -9.37
N PRO A 37 -30.13 -20.64 -8.20
CA PRO A 37 -30.68 -19.35 -7.75
C PRO A 37 -29.64 -18.24 -7.59
N LEU A 38 -28.38 -18.59 -7.28
CA LEU A 38 -27.26 -17.67 -7.16
C LEU A 38 -26.69 -17.22 -8.51
N GLY A 39 -26.89 -17.99 -9.57
CA GLY A 39 -26.46 -17.64 -10.94
C GLY A 39 -27.09 -16.34 -11.48
N ARG A 40 -28.26 -15.94 -10.92
CA ARG A 40 -28.89 -14.64 -11.19
C ARG A 40 -28.02 -13.45 -10.74
N TYR A 41 -27.19 -13.66 -9.73
CA TYR A 41 -26.33 -12.66 -9.11
C TYR A 41 -24.91 -12.71 -9.66
N ALA A 42 -24.58 -13.70 -10.50
CA ALA A 42 -23.28 -13.80 -11.19
C ALA A 42 -23.12 -12.79 -12.33
N VAL A 43 -24.16 -12.02 -12.69
CA VAL A 43 -24.07 -10.91 -13.64
C VAL A 43 -23.18 -9.83 -13.03
N PRO A 44 -22.08 -9.44 -13.70
CA PRO A 44 -21.23 -8.37 -13.18
C PRO A 44 -22.04 -7.10 -13.00
N LEU A 45 -22.12 -6.64 -11.77
CA LEU A 45 -22.88 -5.48 -11.31
C LEU A 45 -22.27 -4.16 -11.82
N ALA A 46 -22.29 -3.93 -13.13
CA ALA A 46 -21.87 -2.63 -13.68
C ALA A 46 -22.67 -1.45 -13.10
N ARG A 47 -23.91 -1.69 -12.65
CA ARG A 47 -24.77 -0.66 -12.02
C ARG A 47 -24.78 -0.67 -10.49
N GLY A 48 -24.29 -1.71 -9.84
CA GLY A 48 -24.36 -1.90 -8.38
C GLY A 48 -23.02 -1.71 -7.63
N TRP A 49 -21.93 -1.35 -8.30
CA TRP A 49 -20.63 -1.25 -7.65
C TRP A 49 -20.62 -0.29 -6.44
N ARG A 50 -21.42 0.79 -6.47
CA ARG A 50 -21.50 1.77 -5.38
C ARG A 50 -22.07 1.17 -4.10
N HIS A 51 -23.14 0.35 -4.21
CA HIS A 51 -23.72 -0.33 -3.05
C HIS A 51 -22.75 -1.34 -2.46
N LEU A 52 -22.06 -2.07 -3.32
CA LEU A 52 -21.05 -3.03 -2.88
C LEU A 52 -19.84 -2.33 -2.24
N ALA A 53 -19.38 -1.22 -2.82
CA ALA A 53 -18.34 -0.40 -2.22
C ALA A 53 -18.75 0.15 -0.84
N ALA A 54 -19.99 0.63 -0.70
CA ALA A 54 -20.52 1.09 0.58
C ALA A 54 -20.59 -0.05 1.62
N LEU A 55 -21.01 -1.26 1.22
CA LEU A 55 -20.99 -2.44 2.08
C LEU A 55 -19.56 -2.82 2.50
N LEU A 56 -18.59 -2.74 1.59
CA LEU A 56 -17.18 -3.00 1.90
C LEU A 56 -16.60 -1.94 2.84
N VAL A 57 -16.98 -0.66 2.66
CA VAL A 57 -16.64 0.40 3.61
C VAL A 57 -17.24 0.10 4.99
N ALA A 58 -18.50 -0.29 5.07
CA ALA A 58 -19.11 -0.69 6.34
C ALA A 58 -18.39 -1.92 6.94
N ALA A 59 -18.06 -2.93 6.12
CA ALA A 59 -17.31 -4.11 6.55
C ALA A 59 -15.90 -3.78 7.08
N SER A 60 -15.25 -2.73 6.55
CA SER A 60 -13.92 -2.30 7.02
C SER A 60 -13.95 -1.73 8.44
N MET A 61 -15.12 -1.41 8.98
CA MET A 61 -15.26 -1.03 10.40
C MET A 61 -14.97 -2.20 11.34
N VAL A 62 -15.12 -3.47 10.88
CA VAL A 62 -14.80 -4.65 11.69
C VAL A 62 -13.31 -4.73 12.04
N PRO A 63 -12.36 -4.78 11.07
CA PRO A 63 -10.94 -4.78 11.41
C PRO A 63 -10.50 -3.49 12.11
N MET A 64 -11.14 -2.35 11.85
CA MET A 64 -10.85 -1.10 12.59
C MET A 64 -11.29 -1.21 14.05
N ALA A 65 -12.47 -1.74 14.33
CA ALA A 65 -12.94 -1.99 15.69
C ALA A 65 -12.05 -3.00 16.44
N LEU A 66 -11.59 -4.05 15.75
CA LEU A 66 -10.61 -4.99 16.31
C LEU A 66 -9.28 -4.29 16.61
N SER A 67 -8.81 -3.42 15.71
CA SER A 67 -7.60 -2.61 15.95
C SER A 67 -7.76 -1.69 17.17
N ALA A 68 -8.93 -1.09 17.35
CA ALA A 68 -9.24 -0.27 18.53
C ALA A 68 -9.32 -1.11 19.82
N ALA A 69 -9.95 -2.27 19.76
CA ALA A 69 -10.04 -3.19 20.89
C ALA A 69 -8.66 -3.66 21.36
N LEU A 70 -7.74 -3.96 20.44
CA LEU A 70 -6.34 -4.29 20.75
C LEU A 70 -5.62 -3.15 21.51
N ARG A 71 -6.03 -1.89 21.38
CA ARG A 71 -5.44 -0.73 22.08
C ARG A 71 -6.18 -0.38 23.37
N GLY A 72 -7.32 -1.04 23.65
CA GLY A 72 -8.17 -0.75 24.80
C GLY A 72 -7.41 -0.70 26.11
N TYR A 73 -6.58 -1.70 26.40
CA TYR A 73 -5.76 -1.74 27.62
C TYR A 73 -4.86 -0.48 27.76
N CYS A 74 -4.17 -0.09 26.68
CA CYS A 74 -3.32 1.10 26.70
C CYS A 74 -4.12 2.41 26.78
N VAL A 75 -5.30 2.46 26.20
CA VAL A 75 -6.19 3.62 26.29
C VAL A 75 -6.63 3.84 27.74
N GLU A 76 -6.90 2.78 28.48
CA GLU A 76 -7.30 2.87 29.90
C GLU A 76 -6.11 3.10 30.83
N GLY A 77 -5.02 2.34 30.65
CA GLY A 77 -3.84 2.31 31.52
C GLY A 77 -2.76 3.33 31.19
N GLY A 78 -2.86 4.07 30.08
CA GLY A 78 -1.76 4.85 29.51
C GLY A 78 -0.74 3.94 28.81
N TRP A 79 -0.03 4.47 27.83
CA TRP A 79 1.00 3.74 27.05
C TRP A 79 2.31 3.61 27.84
N ARG A 80 2.29 2.81 28.90
CA ARG A 80 3.44 2.63 29.80
C ARG A 80 4.25 1.41 29.40
N SER A 81 5.58 1.54 29.36
CA SER A 81 6.49 0.41 29.22
C SER A 81 6.61 -0.29 30.60
N PRO A 82 6.69 -1.63 30.65
CA PRO A 82 6.64 -2.62 29.54
C PRO A 82 5.23 -3.07 29.16
N ASP A 83 4.19 -2.65 29.90
CA ASP A 83 2.82 -3.20 29.78
C ASP A 83 2.24 -3.05 28.38
N GLN A 84 2.51 -1.92 27.69
CA GLN A 84 2.08 -1.70 26.32
C GLN A 84 2.59 -2.78 25.33
N PHE A 85 3.73 -3.38 25.60
CA PHE A 85 4.32 -4.44 24.78
C PHE A 85 3.75 -5.81 25.15
N PHE A 86 3.58 -6.13 26.44
CA PHE A 86 2.95 -7.37 26.86
C PHE A 86 1.51 -7.49 26.38
N HIS A 87 0.77 -6.39 26.37
CA HIS A 87 -0.61 -6.32 25.86
C HIS A 87 -0.70 -6.03 24.37
N MET A 88 0.45 -5.92 23.65
CA MET A 88 0.50 -5.66 22.19
C MET A 88 -0.30 -4.44 21.77
N CYS A 89 -0.48 -3.45 22.64
CA CYS A 89 -1.31 -2.27 22.43
C CYS A 89 -0.53 -0.99 22.12
N PHE A 90 0.78 -1.09 21.84
CA PHE A 90 1.63 0.04 21.48
C PHE A 90 1.08 0.77 20.25
N SER A 91 1.22 2.10 20.28
CA SER A 91 0.91 3.00 19.18
C SER A 91 1.90 4.17 19.14
N ASP A 92 2.41 4.48 17.95
CA ASP A 92 3.27 5.65 17.71
C ASP A 92 2.51 6.96 17.89
N VAL A 93 1.17 6.95 17.74
CA VAL A 93 0.33 8.15 17.79
C VAL A 93 0.43 8.85 19.15
N PRO A 94 0.11 8.23 20.29
CA PRO A 94 0.26 8.86 21.59
C PRO A 94 1.74 9.07 21.98
N ALA A 95 2.64 8.18 21.53
CA ALA A 95 4.07 8.32 21.79
C ALA A 95 4.64 9.59 21.14
N THR A 96 4.31 9.85 19.88
CA THR A 96 4.73 11.06 19.15
C THR A 96 4.13 12.32 19.82
N PHE A 97 2.86 12.27 20.28
CA PHE A 97 2.24 13.40 20.96
C PHE A 97 3.03 13.81 22.21
N GLY A 98 3.41 12.85 23.03
CA GLY A 98 4.17 13.10 24.25
C GLY A 98 5.62 13.54 24.00
N ASN A 99 6.29 12.87 23.04
CA ASN A 99 7.73 13.06 22.82
C ASN A 99 8.08 14.28 21.96
N SER A 100 7.14 14.76 21.12
CA SER A 100 7.41 15.80 20.11
C SER A 100 6.71 17.14 20.38
N ASN A 101 6.21 17.36 21.59
CA ASN A 101 5.52 18.61 21.99
C ASN A 101 4.41 19.07 21.01
N LEU A 102 3.65 18.11 20.42
CA LEU A 102 2.63 18.43 19.41
C LEU A 102 1.53 19.36 19.93
N GLY A 103 1.32 19.37 21.24
CA GLY A 103 0.33 20.25 21.90
C GLY A 103 0.62 21.75 21.78
N ALA A 104 1.84 22.16 21.42
CA ALA A 104 2.15 23.54 21.10
C ALA A 104 1.51 24.02 19.78
N GLY A 105 1.06 23.09 18.95
CA GLY A 105 0.26 23.35 17.75
C GLY A 105 1.05 23.74 16.51
N VAL A 106 0.32 23.84 15.38
CA VAL A 106 0.90 24.12 14.06
C VAL A 106 1.54 25.50 13.96
N GLY A 107 1.04 26.49 14.69
CA GLY A 107 1.63 27.86 14.73
C GLY A 107 3.05 27.82 15.28
N ALA A 108 3.27 27.14 16.41
CA ALA A 108 4.58 26.97 17.01
C ALA A 108 5.51 26.12 16.11
N PHE A 109 4.98 25.07 15.48
CA PHE A 109 5.75 24.28 14.52
C PHE A 109 6.26 25.13 13.35
N LEU A 110 5.40 25.95 12.75
CA LEU A 110 5.79 26.82 11.64
C LEU A 110 6.67 28.00 12.06
N ALA A 111 6.55 28.46 13.29
CA ALA A 111 7.44 29.52 13.80
C ALA A 111 8.88 29.03 14.02
N GLY A 112 9.06 27.73 14.28
CA GLY A 112 10.36 27.16 14.63
C GLY A 112 10.85 27.61 16.02
N GLY A 113 12.12 27.34 16.31
CA GLY A 113 12.74 27.72 17.59
C GLY A 113 12.87 26.52 18.54
N ALA A 114 13.40 26.80 19.76
CA ALA A 114 13.75 25.77 20.74
C ALA A 114 12.53 25.01 21.29
N ASP A 115 11.39 25.68 21.44
CA ASP A 115 10.16 25.09 21.97
C ASP A 115 9.21 24.59 20.88
N ALA A 116 9.61 24.64 19.60
CA ALA A 116 8.79 24.18 18.49
C ALA A 116 8.59 22.66 18.57
N PRO A 117 7.41 22.17 18.15
CA PRO A 117 7.20 20.74 17.97
C PRO A 117 8.24 20.12 17.01
N THR A 118 8.75 18.94 17.35
CA THR A 118 9.79 18.24 16.57
C THR A 118 9.34 16.85 16.14
N PRO A 119 8.23 16.70 15.39
CA PRO A 119 7.80 15.39 14.91
C PRO A 119 8.78 14.84 13.87
N GLU A 120 9.26 13.62 14.07
CA GLU A 120 10.08 12.90 13.09
C GLU A 120 9.24 12.29 11.96
N GLN A 121 8.36 13.09 11.39
CA GLN A 121 7.41 12.69 10.36
C GLN A 121 7.61 13.51 9.08
N PRO A 122 7.28 12.97 7.90
CA PRO A 122 7.30 13.76 6.67
C PRO A 122 6.43 15.02 6.77
N PRO A 123 6.74 16.10 6.03
CA PRO A 123 6.21 17.45 6.26
C PRO A 123 4.69 17.60 6.35
N LEU A 124 3.94 16.90 5.48
CA LEU A 124 2.48 16.98 5.52
C LEU A 124 1.92 16.27 6.77
N LEU A 125 2.50 15.16 7.14
CA LEU A 125 2.07 14.43 8.32
C LEU A 125 2.46 15.20 9.60
N ALA A 126 3.63 15.85 9.61
CA ALA A 126 4.04 16.75 10.68
C ALA A 126 3.06 17.94 10.87
N LEU A 127 2.64 18.56 9.75
CA LEU A 127 1.60 19.59 9.77
C LEU A 127 0.26 19.08 10.34
N LEU A 128 -0.19 17.91 9.91
CA LEU A 128 -1.44 17.30 10.39
C LEU A 128 -1.35 16.93 11.88
N SER A 129 -0.20 16.39 12.31
CA SER A 129 0.02 16.00 13.70
C SER A 129 0.08 17.21 14.63
N THR A 130 0.75 18.29 14.23
CA THR A 130 0.82 19.52 15.01
C THR A 130 -0.50 20.30 14.99
N LEU A 131 -1.23 20.27 13.86
CA LEU A 131 -2.56 20.87 13.78
C LEU A 131 -3.53 20.17 14.75
N THR A 132 -3.60 18.83 14.69
CA THR A 132 -4.47 18.05 15.57
C THR A 132 -4.01 18.10 17.03
N GLY A 133 -2.70 18.13 17.27
CA GLY A 133 -2.13 18.29 18.62
C GLY A 133 -2.51 19.60 19.30
N GLY A 134 -2.49 20.70 18.55
CA GLY A 134 -2.90 22.02 19.05
C GLY A 134 -4.40 22.16 19.33
N LEU A 135 -5.24 21.22 18.86
CA LEU A 135 -6.67 21.17 19.15
C LEU A 135 -6.98 20.42 20.46
N ILE A 136 -6.01 19.75 21.05
CA ILE A 136 -6.21 18.98 22.28
C ILE A 136 -6.21 19.94 23.49
N PRO A 137 -7.29 19.97 24.28
CA PRO A 137 -7.40 20.83 25.44
C PRO A 137 -6.36 20.49 26.51
N ASP A 138 -6.07 21.42 27.37
CA ASP A 138 -5.18 21.23 28.51
C ASP A 138 -5.76 20.18 29.47
N GLY A 139 -4.86 19.46 30.14
CA GLY A 139 -5.20 18.40 31.07
C GLY A 139 -3.98 17.57 31.45
N THR A 140 -4.23 16.43 32.09
CA THR A 140 -3.13 15.53 32.44
C THR A 140 -2.52 14.93 31.17
N PRO A 141 -1.22 14.57 31.16
CA PRO A 141 -0.55 13.99 30.00
C PRO A 141 -1.29 12.75 29.45
N GLU A 142 -1.80 11.91 30.33
CA GLU A 142 -2.56 10.71 29.96
C GLU A 142 -3.88 11.07 29.26
N THR A 143 -4.62 12.05 29.79
CA THR A 143 -5.90 12.49 29.19
C THR A 143 -5.65 13.10 27.82
N ARG A 144 -4.64 13.93 27.69
CA ARG A 144 -4.27 14.57 26.40
C ARG A 144 -3.83 13.50 25.38
N ALA A 145 -3.02 12.52 25.77
CA ALA A 145 -2.60 11.42 24.91
C ALA A 145 -3.79 10.58 24.43
N ARG A 146 -4.78 10.29 25.32
CA ARG A 146 -6.02 9.57 24.96
C ARG A 146 -6.87 10.37 23.98
N LEU A 147 -7.07 11.65 24.20
CA LEU A 147 -7.84 12.51 23.29
C LEU A 147 -7.17 12.59 21.92
N PHE A 148 -5.85 12.79 21.89
CA PHE A 148 -5.09 12.81 20.65
C PHE A 148 -5.21 11.48 19.90
N PHE A 149 -5.03 10.36 20.60
CA PHE A 149 -5.25 9.02 20.02
C PHE A 149 -6.67 8.86 19.46
N GLY A 150 -7.71 9.31 20.20
CA GLY A 150 -9.10 9.25 19.76
C GLY A 150 -9.35 10.04 18.47
N VAL A 151 -8.81 11.26 18.36
CA VAL A 151 -8.88 12.08 17.15
C VAL A 151 -8.22 11.36 15.97
N TRP A 152 -7.03 10.82 16.18
CA TRP A 152 -6.34 10.06 15.13
C TRP A 152 -7.03 8.75 14.76
N ALA A 153 -7.60 8.04 15.73
CA ALA A 153 -8.38 6.84 15.47
C ALA A 153 -9.58 7.13 14.53
N LEU A 154 -10.26 8.27 14.72
CA LEU A 154 -11.31 8.74 13.83
C LEU A 154 -10.78 9.07 12.44
N LEU A 155 -9.69 9.85 12.35
CA LEU A 155 -9.06 10.22 11.08
C LEU A 155 -8.60 8.98 10.30
N LEU A 156 -7.98 8.00 10.98
CA LEU A 156 -7.52 6.76 10.36
C LEU A 156 -8.70 5.85 9.94
N THR A 157 -9.82 5.89 10.67
CA THR A 157 -11.05 5.23 10.26
C THR A 157 -11.59 5.81 8.95
N VAL A 158 -11.60 7.13 8.83
CA VAL A 158 -11.99 7.81 7.58
C VAL A 158 -10.99 7.48 6.47
N ALA A 159 -9.69 7.47 6.76
CA ALA A 159 -8.65 7.11 5.77
C ALA A 159 -8.83 5.67 5.27
N LEU A 160 -9.14 4.71 6.16
CA LEU A 160 -9.45 3.34 5.75
C LEU A 160 -10.70 3.26 4.87
N ALA A 161 -11.77 3.94 5.26
CA ALA A 161 -13.01 4.01 4.47
C ALA A 161 -12.76 4.57 3.06
N LEU A 162 -11.97 5.64 2.96
CA LEU A 162 -11.56 6.23 1.69
C LEU A 162 -10.67 5.29 0.88
N THR A 163 -9.75 4.56 1.52
CA THR A 163 -8.90 3.56 0.84
C THR A 163 -9.76 2.48 0.19
N VAL A 164 -10.71 1.92 0.93
CA VAL A 164 -11.66 0.91 0.42
C VAL A 164 -12.50 1.49 -0.72
N TRP A 165 -13.03 2.68 -0.54
CA TRP A 165 -13.87 3.36 -1.53
C TRP A 165 -13.12 3.63 -2.84
N TRP A 166 -11.93 4.25 -2.78
CA TRP A 166 -11.14 4.56 -3.97
C TRP A 166 -10.67 3.30 -4.69
N THR A 167 -10.27 2.26 -3.93
CA THR A 167 -9.88 0.97 -4.51
C THR A 167 -11.07 0.30 -5.21
N ALA A 168 -12.24 0.23 -4.58
CA ALA A 168 -13.44 -0.32 -5.22
C ALA A 168 -13.86 0.47 -6.46
N ARG A 169 -13.68 1.80 -6.43
CA ARG A 169 -13.97 2.69 -7.57
C ARG A 169 -12.99 2.52 -8.73
N SER A 170 -11.75 2.15 -8.45
CA SER A 170 -10.77 1.78 -9.48
C SER A 170 -11.09 0.43 -10.14
N LEU A 171 -11.93 -0.38 -9.48
CA LEU A 171 -12.30 -1.74 -9.88
C LEU A 171 -13.82 -1.89 -10.12
N PRO A 172 -14.48 -1.04 -10.96
CA PRO A 172 -15.95 -1.03 -11.03
C PRO A 172 -16.57 -2.35 -11.50
N ARG A 173 -15.78 -3.18 -12.21
CA ARG A 173 -16.21 -4.51 -12.67
C ARG A 173 -15.93 -5.62 -11.65
N MET A 174 -14.98 -5.41 -10.72
CA MET A 174 -14.57 -6.38 -9.71
C MET A 174 -14.41 -5.73 -8.31
N PRO A 175 -15.41 -4.96 -7.83
CA PRO A 175 -15.27 -4.19 -6.59
C PRO A 175 -15.05 -5.07 -5.36
N LEU A 176 -15.45 -6.36 -5.41
CA LEU A 176 -15.18 -7.34 -4.36
C LEU A 176 -13.68 -7.56 -4.06
N ARG A 177 -12.77 -7.21 -4.99
CA ARG A 177 -11.33 -7.25 -4.68
C ARG A 177 -10.94 -6.31 -3.55
N ALA A 178 -11.68 -5.20 -3.35
CA ALA A 178 -11.46 -4.31 -2.21
C ALA A 178 -11.78 -4.97 -0.85
N SER A 179 -12.40 -6.18 -0.82
CA SER A 179 -12.55 -6.97 0.39
C SER A 179 -11.20 -7.36 1.01
N HIS A 180 -10.14 -7.48 0.20
CA HIS A 180 -8.78 -7.68 0.71
C HIS A 180 -8.29 -6.54 1.60
N ILE A 181 -8.88 -5.35 1.52
CA ILE A 181 -8.63 -4.24 2.44
C ILE A 181 -9.66 -4.31 3.58
N ALA A 182 -10.95 -4.38 3.19
CA ALA A 182 -12.07 -4.26 4.12
C ALA A 182 -12.13 -5.37 5.18
N LEU A 183 -11.54 -6.54 4.93
CA LEU A 183 -11.54 -7.71 5.83
C LEU A 183 -10.12 -8.20 6.15
N SER A 184 -9.11 -7.37 5.92
CA SER A 184 -7.71 -7.77 6.12
C SER A 184 -7.38 -7.94 7.60
N PRO A 185 -6.81 -9.08 8.02
CA PRO A 185 -6.23 -9.23 9.35
C PRO A 185 -5.07 -8.25 9.60
N VAL A 186 -4.32 -7.87 8.54
CA VAL A 186 -3.24 -6.89 8.64
C VAL A 186 -3.78 -5.53 9.09
N VAL A 187 -4.92 -5.10 8.57
CA VAL A 187 -5.59 -3.85 9.00
C VAL A 187 -5.98 -3.94 10.49
N ALA A 188 -6.55 -5.07 10.92
CA ALA A 188 -6.93 -5.27 12.32
C ALA A 188 -5.74 -5.13 13.27
N LEU A 189 -4.57 -5.60 12.87
CA LEU A 189 -3.36 -5.54 13.71
C LEU A 189 -2.70 -4.16 13.70
N THR A 190 -2.67 -3.48 12.54
CA THR A 190 -1.72 -2.38 12.32
C THR A 190 -2.35 -1.01 12.05
N ALA A 191 -3.67 -0.92 11.81
CA ALA A 191 -4.33 0.33 11.42
C ALA A 191 -4.16 1.50 12.40
N LEU A 192 -4.09 1.21 13.70
CA LEU A 192 -3.94 2.22 14.76
C LEU A 192 -2.55 2.20 15.42
N VAL A 193 -1.55 1.56 14.80
CA VAL A 193 -0.15 1.63 15.27
C VAL A 193 0.45 2.99 14.95
N ALA A 194 0.28 3.46 13.70
CA ALA A 194 0.83 4.71 13.22
C ALA A 194 -0.10 5.34 12.16
N PRO A 195 0.10 6.62 11.79
CA PRO A 195 -0.78 7.35 10.88
C PRO A 195 -0.63 6.99 9.39
N ASP A 196 -0.02 5.87 9.05
CA ASP A 196 0.28 5.41 7.68
C ASP A 196 -0.93 5.35 6.74
N LEU A 197 -2.13 5.04 7.28
CA LEU A 197 -3.37 5.00 6.50
C LEU A 197 -3.69 6.30 5.77
N VAL A 198 -3.18 7.45 6.23
CA VAL A 198 -3.36 8.73 5.52
C VAL A 198 -2.66 8.66 4.17
N GLY A 199 -1.40 8.25 4.14
CA GLY A 199 -0.64 8.08 2.91
C GLY A 199 -1.20 6.98 2.00
N VAL A 200 -1.73 5.90 2.60
CA VAL A 200 -2.39 4.81 1.88
C VAL A 200 -3.66 5.30 1.19
N ALA A 201 -4.49 6.10 1.88
CA ALA A 201 -5.71 6.68 1.31
C ALA A 201 -5.41 7.65 0.16
N LEU A 202 -4.42 8.53 0.35
CA LEU A 202 -3.98 9.46 -0.70
C LEU A 202 -3.43 8.72 -1.93
N THR A 203 -2.68 7.64 -1.72
CA THR A 203 -2.19 6.79 -2.82
C THR A 203 -3.33 6.09 -3.54
N ALA A 204 -4.33 5.57 -2.82
CA ALA A 204 -5.52 4.98 -3.43
C ALA A 204 -6.31 6.00 -4.24
N ALA A 205 -6.44 7.25 -3.76
CA ALA A 205 -7.04 8.35 -4.50
C ALA A 205 -6.25 8.69 -5.78
N ALA A 206 -4.91 8.67 -5.70
CA ALA A 206 -4.04 8.90 -6.85
C ALA A 206 -4.21 7.81 -7.92
N LEU A 207 -4.22 6.54 -7.52
CA LEU A 207 -4.43 5.40 -8.43
C LEU A 207 -5.83 5.44 -9.07
N TRP A 208 -6.85 5.83 -8.30
CA TRP A 208 -8.17 6.05 -8.86
C TRP A 208 -8.18 7.21 -9.87
N ALA A 209 -7.56 8.34 -9.56
CA ALA A 209 -7.49 9.48 -10.46
C ALA A 209 -6.76 9.12 -11.76
N TRP A 210 -5.65 8.36 -11.67
CA TRP A 210 -4.93 7.81 -12.80
C TRP A 210 -5.82 6.90 -13.65
N SER A 211 -6.50 5.92 -13.05
CA SER A 211 -7.39 4.99 -13.76
C SER A 211 -8.60 5.68 -14.42
N SER A 212 -8.91 6.91 -14.01
CA SER A 212 -10.00 7.75 -14.50
C SER A 212 -9.54 8.86 -15.46
N ASP A 213 -8.36 8.75 -16.03
CA ASP A 213 -7.75 9.74 -16.97
C ASP A 213 -7.60 11.16 -16.38
N ARG A 214 -7.47 11.28 -15.05
CA ARG A 214 -7.34 12.55 -14.32
C ARG A 214 -5.89 12.80 -13.89
N MET A 215 -4.96 12.90 -14.85
CA MET A 215 -3.50 12.96 -14.62
C MET A 215 -3.08 14.05 -13.63
N ARG A 216 -3.68 15.24 -13.72
CA ARG A 216 -3.36 16.37 -12.82
C ARG A 216 -3.68 16.01 -11.37
N TRP A 217 -4.89 15.47 -11.14
CA TRP A 217 -5.31 15.06 -9.79
C TRP A 217 -4.51 13.85 -9.28
N ALA A 218 -4.16 12.92 -10.17
CA ALA A 218 -3.28 11.81 -9.79
C ALA A 218 -1.92 12.32 -9.29
N GLY A 219 -1.33 13.32 -9.97
CA GLY A 219 -0.10 13.97 -9.53
C GLY A 219 -0.25 14.72 -8.20
N VAL A 220 -1.35 15.46 -8.00
CA VAL A 220 -1.62 16.14 -6.72
C VAL A 220 -1.72 15.15 -5.57
N TRP A 221 -2.54 14.09 -5.71
CA TRP A 221 -2.69 13.08 -4.66
C TRP A 221 -1.39 12.32 -4.38
N LEU A 222 -0.59 11.99 -5.41
CA LEU A 222 0.73 11.38 -5.22
C LEU A 222 1.70 12.33 -4.50
N GLY A 223 1.72 13.60 -4.86
CA GLY A 223 2.56 14.59 -4.19
C GLY A 223 2.22 14.71 -2.70
N LEU A 224 0.93 14.77 -2.35
CA LEU A 224 0.47 14.76 -0.97
C LEU A 224 0.83 13.45 -0.27
N ALA A 225 0.65 12.30 -0.92
CA ALA A 225 0.98 10.99 -0.36
C ALA A 225 2.49 10.87 -0.04
N ILE A 226 3.38 11.31 -0.94
CA ILE A 226 4.83 11.30 -0.74
C ILE A 226 5.24 12.12 0.50
N LEU A 227 4.51 13.18 0.78
CA LEU A 227 4.75 14.04 1.96
C LEU A 227 4.16 13.49 3.27
N THR A 228 3.52 12.33 3.23
CA THR A 228 3.05 11.59 4.42
C THR A 228 3.82 10.32 4.67
N VAL A 229 4.21 9.59 3.61
CA VAL A 229 4.97 8.32 3.65
C VAL A 229 5.82 8.18 2.38
N HIS A 230 6.87 7.36 2.40
CA HIS A 230 7.83 7.33 1.29
C HIS A 230 7.43 6.41 0.12
N TYR A 231 6.63 5.36 0.36
CA TYR A 231 6.34 4.35 -0.66
C TYR A 231 5.58 4.86 -1.92
N PRO A 232 4.79 5.95 -1.89
CA PRO A 232 4.12 6.42 -3.11
C PRO A 232 5.08 6.84 -4.23
N VAL A 233 6.37 7.10 -3.91
CA VAL A 233 7.42 7.27 -4.93
C VAL A 233 7.54 6.02 -5.80
N ILE A 234 7.44 4.83 -5.22
CA ILE A 234 7.46 3.55 -5.95
C ILE A 234 6.27 3.46 -6.91
N VAL A 235 5.08 3.88 -6.45
CA VAL A 235 3.86 3.90 -7.29
C VAL A 235 4.03 4.88 -8.47
N LEU A 236 4.56 6.07 -8.22
CA LEU A 236 4.88 7.04 -9.27
C LEU A 236 5.82 6.46 -10.32
N VAL A 237 6.92 5.83 -9.88
CA VAL A 237 7.90 5.20 -10.77
C VAL A 237 7.25 4.05 -11.56
N ALA A 238 6.44 3.21 -10.92
CA ALA A 238 5.75 2.11 -11.58
C ALA A 238 4.80 2.62 -12.69
N ILE A 239 4.03 3.69 -12.43
CA ILE A 239 3.20 4.34 -13.45
C ILE A 239 4.07 4.84 -14.61
N CYS A 240 5.18 5.51 -14.31
CA CYS A 240 6.10 6.02 -15.33
C CYS A 240 6.66 4.89 -16.19
N LEU A 241 7.13 3.78 -15.61
CA LEU A 241 7.69 2.65 -16.34
C LEU A 241 6.67 2.00 -17.28
N VAL A 242 5.44 1.78 -16.80
CA VAL A 242 4.36 1.20 -17.62
C VAL A 242 3.93 2.16 -18.73
N ALA A 243 3.87 3.46 -18.43
CA ALA A 243 3.50 4.50 -19.41
C ALA A 243 4.59 4.70 -20.46
N VAL A 244 5.88 4.62 -20.11
CA VAL A 244 7.01 4.62 -21.03
C VAL A 244 6.92 3.45 -22.00
N ARG A 245 6.61 2.24 -21.54
CA ARG A 245 6.38 1.08 -22.40
C ARG A 245 5.26 1.35 -23.41
N ALA A 246 4.21 2.05 -22.99
CA ALA A 246 3.07 2.41 -23.86
C ALA A 246 3.33 3.66 -24.74
N GLY A 247 4.49 4.30 -24.66
CA GLY A 247 4.82 5.53 -25.41
C GLY A 247 4.04 6.78 -24.97
N ARG A 248 3.44 6.76 -23.76
CA ARG A 248 2.56 7.84 -23.24
C ARG A 248 3.34 8.89 -22.44
N TRP A 249 4.27 9.56 -23.10
CA TRP A 249 5.14 10.57 -22.47
C TRP A 249 4.42 11.84 -22.01
N GLY A 250 3.32 12.22 -22.68
CA GLY A 250 2.53 13.42 -22.33
C GLY A 250 1.90 13.28 -20.96
N GLU A 251 1.32 12.12 -20.69
CA GLU A 251 0.67 11.75 -19.45
C GLU A 251 1.69 11.66 -18.31
N VAL A 252 2.87 11.08 -18.56
CA VAL A 252 3.98 11.02 -17.60
C VAL A 252 4.43 12.43 -17.20
N ARG A 253 4.66 13.31 -18.18
CA ARG A 253 5.08 14.70 -17.88
C ARG A 253 4.07 15.44 -17.04
N THR A 254 2.76 15.28 -17.35
CA THR A 254 1.68 15.92 -16.58
C THR A 254 1.63 15.37 -15.15
N LEU A 255 1.70 14.04 -14.99
CA LEU A 255 1.68 13.38 -13.69
C LEU A 255 2.87 13.82 -12.82
N VAL A 256 4.09 13.67 -13.35
CA VAL A 256 5.32 14.02 -12.64
C VAL A 256 5.39 15.51 -12.34
N GLY A 257 5.05 16.37 -13.32
CA GLY A 257 5.01 17.82 -13.13
C GLY A 257 4.07 18.24 -11.99
N MET A 258 2.85 17.71 -11.96
CA MET A 258 1.89 18.02 -10.88
C MET A 258 2.33 17.43 -9.53
N THR A 259 2.96 16.26 -9.51
CA THR A 259 3.55 15.69 -8.28
C THR A 259 4.64 16.61 -7.74
N LEU A 260 5.57 17.04 -8.58
CA LEU A 260 6.66 17.94 -8.19
C LEU A 260 6.14 19.30 -7.72
N VAL A 261 5.16 19.89 -8.43
CA VAL A 261 4.53 21.16 -8.01
C VAL A 261 3.89 21.02 -6.62
N THR A 262 3.17 19.92 -6.38
CA THR A 262 2.51 19.70 -5.09
C THR A 262 3.53 19.49 -3.97
N VAL A 263 4.57 18.66 -4.23
CA VAL A 263 5.66 18.47 -3.26
C VAL A 263 6.37 19.79 -2.98
N ALA A 264 6.74 20.53 -4.02
CA ALA A 264 7.42 21.83 -3.87
C ALA A 264 6.56 22.86 -3.12
N ALA A 265 5.26 22.91 -3.35
CA ALA A 265 4.37 23.83 -2.67
C ALA A 265 4.28 23.54 -1.16
N VAL A 266 4.03 22.30 -0.77
CA VAL A 266 3.86 21.93 0.66
C VAL A 266 5.21 21.88 1.37
N PHE A 267 6.21 21.19 0.78
CA PHE A 267 7.55 21.14 1.37
C PHE A 267 8.18 22.55 1.46
N GLY A 268 8.06 23.34 0.37
CA GLY A 268 8.57 24.71 0.30
C GLY A 268 7.92 25.64 1.33
N LEU A 269 6.61 25.49 1.56
CA LEU A 269 5.92 26.26 2.62
C LEU A 269 6.49 25.94 4.00
N VAL A 270 6.67 24.65 4.32
CA VAL A 270 7.24 24.24 5.61
C VAL A 270 8.70 24.67 5.70
N ALA A 271 9.51 24.44 4.65
CA ALA A 271 10.93 24.78 4.64
C ALA A 271 11.17 26.29 4.74
N TRP A 272 10.30 27.12 4.15
CA TRP A 272 10.37 28.57 4.25
C TRP A 272 10.16 29.05 5.69
N ARG A 273 9.24 28.40 6.43
CA ARG A 273 8.86 28.80 7.79
C ARG A 273 9.71 28.09 8.85
N ASN A 274 9.96 26.81 8.69
CA ASN A 274 10.74 25.95 9.58
C ASN A 274 11.60 24.98 8.78
N PRO A 275 12.79 25.39 8.31
CA PRO A 275 13.67 24.55 7.50
C PRO A 275 14.10 23.27 8.21
N THR A 276 14.35 23.33 9.52
CA THR A 276 14.71 22.15 10.32
C THR A 276 13.55 21.16 10.35
N GLY A 277 12.33 21.61 10.64
CA GLY A 277 11.14 20.76 10.65
C GLY A 277 10.82 20.13 9.30
N ALA A 278 11.14 20.82 8.19
CA ALA A 278 10.94 20.27 6.85
C ALA A 278 11.83 19.05 6.54
N VAL A 279 13.05 19.01 7.06
CA VAL A 279 14.03 17.96 6.77
C VAL A 279 14.23 16.94 7.89
N GLN A 280 13.65 17.16 9.07
CA GLN A 280 13.85 16.37 10.29
C GLN A 280 13.70 14.86 10.05
N SER A 281 12.61 14.43 9.41
CA SER A 281 12.34 13.01 9.15
C SER A 281 13.38 12.37 8.22
N TYR A 282 13.88 13.11 7.25
CA TYR A 282 14.90 12.63 6.31
C TYR A 282 16.27 12.52 6.97
N VAL A 283 16.62 13.52 7.79
CA VAL A 283 17.87 13.52 8.58
C VAL A 283 17.82 12.39 9.61
N GLY A 284 16.73 12.24 10.34
CA GLY A 284 16.51 11.14 11.28
C GLY A 284 16.64 9.77 10.59
N TRP A 285 16.03 9.61 9.41
CA TRP A 285 16.20 8.38 8.63
C TRP A 285 17.66 8.14 8.22
N MET A 286 18.40 9.16 7.79
CA MET A 286 19.81 8.99 7.42
C MET A 286 20.66 8.56 8.61
N GLN A 287 20.38 9.09 9.80
CA GLN A 287 21.12 8.82 11.04
C GLN A 287 20.68 7.54 11.75
N SER A 288 19.51 6.97 11.42
CA SER A 288 19.01 5.76 12.04
C SER A 288 19.86 4.53 11.69
N SER A 289 20.07 3.65 12.67
CA SER A 289 20.63 2.31 12.50
C SER A 289 19.57 1.32 11.99
N ALA A 290 19.87 0.03 11.99
CA ALA A 290 18.92 -1.02 11.69
C ALA A 290 17.77 -1.04 12.71
N GLY A 291 16.54 -0.97 12.24
CA GLY A 291 15.33 -1.00 13.04
C GLY A 291 14.59 -2.34 12.94
N PHE A 292 13.59 -2.50 13.82
CA PHE A 292 12.79 -3.72 13.86
C PHE A 292 12.06 -3.98 12.53
N GLY A 293 11.91 -5.27 12.20
CA GLY A 293 11.36 -5.74 10.94
C GLY A 293 12.34 -5.74 9.77
N SER A 294 13.52 -5.11 9.91
CA SER A 294 14.59 -5.16 8.92
C SER A 294 15.46 -6.42 9.09
N PRO A 295 15.94 -7.05 7.99
CA PRO A 295 16.90 -8.15 8.10
C PRO A 295 18.22 -7.69 8.73
N TRP A 296 18.55 -6.41 8.63
CA TRP A 296 19.80 -5.81 9.14
C TRP A 296 19.85 -5.72 10.67
N VAL A 297 18.72 -5.97 11.36
CA VAL A 297 18.69 -6.08 12.83
C VAL A 297 19.31 -7.41 13.32
N GLY A 298 19.39 -8.43 12.46
CA GLY A 298 19.94 -9.74 12.81
C GLY A 298 21.35 -9.67 13.38
N PRO A 299 22.33 -9.07 12.67
CA PRO A 299 23.67 -8.84 13.20
C PRO A 299 23.71 -8.07 14.52
N GLN A 300 22.85 -7.06 14.69
CA GLN A 300 22.74 -6.29 15.93
C GLN A 300 22.31 -7.18 17.10
N LEU A 301 21.34 -8.07 16.90
CA LEU A 301 20.86 -9.01 17.91
C LEU A 301 21.88 -10.13 18.21
N ALA A 302 22.78 -10.39 17.27
CA ALA A 302 23.91 -11.31 17.45
C ALA A 302 25.14 -10.63 18.10
N GLY A 303 25.04 -9.39 18.55
CA GLY A 303 26.14 -8.66 19.20
C GLY A 303 27.16 -8.02 18.23
N SER A 304 26.89 -8.01 16.92
CA SER A 304 27.78 -7.47 15.89
C SER A 304 27.02 -6.46 15.00
N PRO A 305 26.61 -5.29 15.52
CA PRO A 305 25.80 -4.32 14.79
C PRO A 305 26.52 -3.80 13.56
N LEU A 306 25.80 -3.69 12.44
CA LEU A 306 26.30 -3.05 11.24
C LEU A 306 26.43 -1.52 11.46
N PRO A 307 27.49 -0.87 10.95
CA PRO A 307 27.57 0.60 10.97
C PRO A 307 26.38 1.23 10.25
N THR A 308 25.90 2.37 10.75
CA THR A 308 24.77 3.12 10.16
C THR A 308 24.97 3.40 8.66
N VAL A 309 26.20 3.75 8.26
CA VAL A 309 26.55 4.00 6.85
C VAL A 309 26.33 2.73 6.01
N ALA A 310 26.71 1.56 6.50
CA ALA A 310 26.53 0.29 5.79
C ALA A 310 25.02 -0.02 5.62
N VAL A 311 24.23 0.14 6.68
CA VAL A 311 22.77 -0.08 6.63
C VAL A 311 22.11 0.91 5.67
N THR A 312 22.59 2.16 5.63
CA THR A 312 22.11 3.19 4.67
C THR A 312 22.46 2.79 3.23
N ALA A 313 23.68 2.34 2.98
CA ALA A 313 24.11 1.89 1.66
C ALA A 313 23.31 0.66 1.18
N LEU A 314 23.05 -0.31 2.06
CA LEU A 314 22.22 -1.48 1.74
C LEU A 314 20.77 -1.09 1.42
N ALA A 315 20.18 -0.18 2.17
CA ALA A 315 18.85 0.34 1.86
C ALA A 315 18.82 1.10 0.53
N ALA A 316 19.82 1.93 0.25
CA ALA A 316 19.95 2.63 -1.05
C ALA A 316 20.12 1.64 -2.21
N ALA A 317 20.96 0.60 -2.04
CA ALA A 317 21.11 -0.47 -3.02
C ALA A 317 19.78 -1.21 -3.25
N GLY A 318 18.96 -1.39 -2.22
CA GLY A 318 17.62 -1.94 -2.32
C GLY A 318 16.68 -1.08 -3.19
N TRP A 319 16.74 0.24 -3.08
CA TRP A 319 16.01 1.14 -3.97
C TRP A 319 16.46 1.01 -5.42
N VAL A 320 17.78 0.95 -5.67
CA VAL A 320 18.32 0.72 -7.02
C VAL A 320 17.88 -0.63 -7.56
N ALA A 321 17.95 -1.69 -6.75
CA ALA A 321 17.48 -3.01 -7.14
C ALA A 321 15.97 -3.02 -7.46
N ALA A 322 15.16 -2.31 -6.70
CA ALA A 322 13.73 -2.16 -6.98
C ALA A 322 13.47 -1.44 -8.31
N LEU A 323 14.23 -0.38 -8.61
CA LEU A 323 14.15 0.33 -9.89
C LEU A 323 14.54 -0.58 -11.06
N MET A 324 15.64 -1.31 -10.95
CA MET A 324 16.08 -2.26 -11.98
C MET A 324 15.06 -3.40 -12.18
N ALA A 325 14.59 -4.01 -11.09
CA ALA A 325 13.60 -5.06 -11.16
C ALA A 325 12.26 -4.58 -11.73
N GLY A 326 11.83 -3.39 -11.34
CA GLY A 326 10.63 -2.74 -11.87
C GLY A 326 10.75 -2.43 -13.36
N ALA A 327 11.88 -1.89 -13.81
CA ALA A 327 12.16 -1.62 -15.22
C ALA A 327 12.20 -2.92 -16.03
N PHE A 328 12.92 -3.94 -15.55
CA PHE A 328 12.97 -5.25 -16.18
C PHE A 328 11.58 -5.88 -16.28
N PHE A 329 10.80 -5.83 -15.21
CA PHE A 329 9.45 -6.38 -15.17
C PHE A 329 8.49 -5.61 -16.09
N ALA A 330 8.51 -4.27 -16.04
CA ALA A 330 7.64 -3.44 -16.86
C ALA A 330 7.95 -3.56 -18.36
N LEU A 331 9.23 -3.60 -18.74
CA LEU A 331 9.67 -3.55 -20.14
C LEU A 331 9.92 -4.92 -20.76
N GLY A 332 10.24 -5.97 -19.95
CA GLY A 332 10.62 -7.29 -20.42
C GLY A 332 9.51 -8.33 -20.38
N ALA A 333 8.44 -8.14 -19.60
CA ALA A 333 7.36 -9.12 -19.53
C ALA A 333 6.66 -9.29 -20.89
N PRO A 334 6.26 -10.55 -21.28
CA PRO A 334 5.63 -10.84 -22.57
C PRO A 334 4.38 -10.00 -22.83
N ARG A 335 3.60 -9.74 -21.79
CA ARG A 335 2.45 -8.85 -21.79
C ARG A 335 2.68 -7.71 -20.81
N ARG A 336 2.28 -6.50 -21.16
CA ARG A 336 2.41 -5.32 -20.28
C ARG A 336 1.81 -5.62 -18.90
N PRO A 337 2.63 -5.58 -17.82
CA PRO A 337 2.12 -5.76 -16.47
C PRO A 337 1.30 -4.55 -16.04
N GLY A 338 0.38 -4.77 -15.11
CA GLY A 338 -0.41 -3.70 -14.50
C GLY A 338 0.43 -2.82 -13.56
N VAL A 339 0.00 -1.56 -13.42
CA VAL A 339 0.66 -0.59 -12.51
C VAL A 339 0.78 -1.15 -11.09
N ALA A 340 -0.28 -1.78 -10.56
CA ALA A 340 -0.25 -2.38 -9.23
C ALA A 340 0.74 -3.56 -9.12
N GLU A 341 0.93 -4.33 -10.20
CA GLU A 341 1.86 -5.45 -10.24
C GLU A 341 3.31 -4.97 -10.14
N VAL A 342 3.66 -3.97 -10.95
CA VAL A 342 5.00 -3.37 -10.92
C VAL A 342 5.24 -2.70 -9.57
N SER A 343 4.27 -1.93 -9.05
CA SER A 343 4.35 -1.29 -7.74
C SER A 343 4.58 -2.28 -6.61
N LEU A 344 3.85 -3.41 -6.60
CA LEU A 344 3.97 -4.42 -5.55
C LEU A 344 5.36 -5.08 -5.57
N VAL A 345 5.85 -5.48 -6.74
CA VAL A 345 7.18 -6.10 -6.87
C VAL A 345 8.27 -5.14 -6.39
N MET A 346 8.24 -3.87 -6.84
CA MET A 346 9.21 -2.86 -6.43
C MET A 346 9.13 -2.58 -4.93
N LEU A 347 7.92 -2.43 -4.39
CA LEU A 347 7.71 -2.12 -2.97
C LEU A 347 8.20 -3.25 -2.08
N VAL A 348 7.97 -4.51 -2.44
CA VAL A 348 8.50 -5.65 -1.69
C VAL A 348 10.02 -5.59 -1.59
N ILE A 349 10.72 -5.32 -2.69
CA ILE A 349 12.19 -5.21 -2.69
C ILE A 349 12.64 -4.08 -1.74
N VAL A 350 11.99 -2.91 -1.82
CA VAL A 350 12.31 -1.79 -0.91
C VAL A 350 12.07 -2.17 0.55
N LEU A 351 10.95 -2.81 0.87
CA LEU A 351 10.61 -3.18 2.26
C LEU A 351 11.58 -4.20 2.85
N VAL A 352 11.95 -5.24 2.08
CA VAL A 352 12.85 -6.29 2.59
C VAL A 352 14.31 -5.85 2.65
N THR A 353 14.66 -4.72 2.05
CA THR A 353 16.01 -4.14 2.11
C THR A 353 16.06 -2.85 2.93
N ALA A 354 14.94 -2.37 3.45
CA ALA A 354 14.85 -1.14 4.22
C ALA A 354 15.64 -1.20 5.54
N LYS A 355 16.02 -0.03 6.06
CA LYS A 355 16.61 0.11 7.40
C LYS A 355 15.69 -0.38 8.51
N ALA A 356 14.38 -0.20 8.33
CA ALA A 356 13.32 -0.69 9.19
C ALA A 356 12.13 -1.10 8.34
N PHE A 357 11.45 -2.16 8.76
CA PHE A 357 10.18 -2.58 8.19
C PHE A 357 9.17 -2.73 9.33
N PRO A 358 8.68 -1.60 9.89
CA PRO A 358 7.76 -1.62 11.02
C PRO A 358 6.45 -2.31 10.63
N VAL A 359 5.68 -2.75 11.63
CA VAL A 359 4.46 -3.55 11.41
C VAL A 359 3.40 -2.81 10.60
N GLN A 360 3.28 -1.50 10.75
CA GLN A 360 2.32 -0.67 10.02
C GLN A 360 2.66 -0.51 8.53
N ALA A 361 3.92 -0.67 8.12
CA ALA A 361 4.29 -0.56 6.70
C ALA A 361 3.67 -1.67 5.84
N SER A 362 3.20 -2.77 6.45
CA SER A 362 2.41 -3.79 5.76
C SER A 362 1.09 -3.25 5.20
N LEU A 363 0.54 -2.16 5.76
CA LEU A 363 -0.63 -1.47 5.20
C LEU A 363 -0.40 -0.96 3.78
N TRP A 364 0.85 -0.66 3.39
CA TRP A 364 1.18 -0.17 2.06
C TRP A 364 0.98 -1.24 0.97
N LEU A 365 1.11 -2.52 1.35
CA LEU A 365 0.91 -3.66 0.45
C LEU A 365 -0.57 -4.02 0.26
N VAL A 366 -1.42 -3.78 1.25
CA VAL A 366 -2.82 -4.23 1.25
C VAL A 366 -3.62 -3.75 0.03
N PRO A 367 -3.62 -2.46 -0.35
CA PRO A 367 -4.33 -2.01 -1.55
C PRO A 367 -3.74 -2.58 -2.84
N LEU A 368 -2.41 -2.76 -2.91
CA LEU A 368 -1.76 -3.34 -4.08
C LEU A 368 -2.14 -4.80 -4.27
N VAL A 369 -2.21 -5.58 -3.18
CA VAL A 369 -2.71 -6.98 -3.19
C VAL A 369 -4.15 -7.04 -3.72
N ALA A 370 -5.02 -6.11 -3.29
CA ALA A 370 -6.40 -6.01 -3.76
C ALA A 370 -6.46 -5.67 -5.27
N LEU A 371 -5.68 -4.69 -5.71
CA LEU A 371 -5.65 -4.21 -7.11
C LEU A 371 -5.08 -5.26 -8.06
N VAL A 372 -4.03 -5.96 -7.69
CA VAL A 372 -3.48 -7.10 -8.44
C VAL A 372 -4.48 -8.24 -8.52
N GLY A 373 -5.31 -8.42 -7.48
CA GLY A 373 -6.29 -9.48 -7.39
C GLY A 373 -5.67 -10.82 -7.05
N LEU A 374 -4.70 -10.84 -6.15
CA LEU A 374 -4.18 -12.07 -5.57
C LEU A 374 -5.31 -12.87 -4.90
N ARG A 375 -5.16 -14.19 -4.83
CA ARG A 375 -6.14 -15.04 -4.17
C ARG A 375 -6.12 -14.82 -2.66
N TRP A 376 -7.25 -15.01 -2.01
CA TRP A 376 -7.35 -14.93 -0.55
C TRP A 376 -6.35 -15.86 0.17
N ARG A 377 -6.02 -16.99 -0.42
CA ARG A 377 -5.02 -17.90 0.13
C ARG A 377 -3.64 -17.24 0.26
N GLU A 378 -3.17 -16.55 -0.76
CA GLU A 378 -1.90 -15.81 -0.72
C GLU A 378 -1.95 -14.66 0.28
N HIS A 379 -3.08 -13.94 0.34
CA HIS A 379 -3.30 -12.87 1.31
C HIS A 379 -3.26 -13.39 2.76
N LEU A 380 -3.97 -14.49 3.05
CA LEU A 380 -4.03 -15.05 4.41
C LEU A 380 -2.71 -15.66 4.86
N TRP A 381 -1.95 -16.29 3.96
CA TRP A 381 -0.61 -16.75 4.27
C TRP A 381 0.31 -15.60 4.71
N TRP A 382 0.32 -14.53 3.94
CA TRP A 382 1.05 -13.32 4.30
C TRP A 382 0.53 -12.70 5.60
N ALA A 383 -0.78 -12.53 5.75
CA ALA A 383 -1.39 -11.98 6.96
C ALA A 383 -1.08 -12.82 8.21
N GLY A 384 -0.99 -14.15 8.08
CA GLY A 384 -0.57 -15.04 9.16
C GLY A 384 0.88 -14.79 9.60
N ALA A 385 1.79 -14.61 8.64
CA ALA A 385 3.18 -14.26 8.93
C ALA A 385 3.31 -12.87 9.57
N GLU A 386 2.51 -11.89 9.12
CA GLU A 386 2.43 -10.56 9.74
C GLU A 386 1.92 -10.64 11.18
N ALA A 387 0.89 -11.46 11.44
CA ALA A 387 0.36 -11.66 12.80
C ALA A 387 1.40 -12.31 13.71
N LEU A 388 2.12 -13.31 13.22
CA LEU A 388 3.21 -13.94 13.97
C LEU A 388 4.29 -12.91 14.32
N HIS A 389 4.74 -12.12 13.33
CA HIS A 389 5.76 -11.10 13.55
C HIS A 389 5.24 -9.98 14.47
N PHE A 390 3.97 -9.58 14.33
CA PHE A 390 3.35 -8.58 15.21
C PHE A 390 3.43 -9.00 16.69
N GLY A 391 3.04 -10.22 17.00
CA GLY A 391 3.19 -10.74 18.36
C GLY A 391 4.66 -10.84 18.81
N ALA A 392 5.52 -11.35 17.92
CA ALA A 392 6.93 -11.56 18.23
C ALA A 392 7.69 -10.25 18.52
N VAL A 393 7.45 -9.17 17.76
CA VAL A 393 8.16 -7.90 17.98
C VAL A 393 7.79 -7.25 19.31
N TRP A 394 6.50 -7.28 19.67
CA TRP A 394 6.07 -6.69 20.94
C TRP A 394 6.54 -7.49 22.13
N LEU A 395 6.46 -8.83 22.08
CA LEU A 395 6.97 -9.69 23.14
C LEU A 395 8.50 -9.62 23.27
N TYR A 396 9.22 -9.43 22.16
CA TYR A 396 10.65 -9.19 22.19
C TYR A 396 10.97 -7.86 22.89
N LEU A 397 10.27 -6.77 22.51
CA LEU A 397 10.45 -5.46 23.16
C LEU A 397 10.07 -5.46 24.66
N ALA A 398 9.06 -6.23 25.03
CA ALA A 398 8.72 -6.47 26.43
C ALA A 398 9.89 -7.13 27.18
N GLY A 399 10.54 -8.13 26.57
CA GLY A 399 11.71 -8.83 27.13
C GLY A 399 12.95 -7.95 27.28
N VAL A 400 13.13 -6.96 26.39
CA VAL A 400 14.21 -5.95 26.55
C VAL A 400 14.00 -5.12 27.80
N SER A 401 12.73 -4.81 28.14
CA SER A 401 12.39 -4.02 29.34
C SER A 401 12.36 -4.84 30.62
N VAL A 402 11.96 -6.12 30.53
CA VAL A 402 11.89 -7.07 31.66
C VAL A 402 12.53 -8.38 31.24
N PRO A 403 13.84 -8.57 31.51
CA PRO A 403 14.52 -9.81 31.21
C PRO A 403 13.78 -11.01 31.82
N ASP A 404 13.82 -12.15 31.14
CA ASP A 404 13.18 -13.43 31.51
C ASP A 404 11.65 -13.53 31.35
N ARG A 405 10.97 -12.43 30.94
CA ARG A 405 9.51 -12.46 30.74
C ARG A 405 9.07 -12.20 29.30
N GLY A 406 9.99 -11.96 28.38
CA GLY A 406 9.70 -11.68 26.98
C GLY A 406 10.18 -12.78 26.01
N LEU A 407 10.06 -12.51 24.74
CA LEU A 407 10.48 -13.43 23.68
C LEU A 407 12.01 -13.31 23.48
N PRO A 408 12.77 -14.42 23.49
CA PRO A 408 14.19 -14.41 23.15
C PRO A 408 14.44 -13.94 21.70
N SER A 409 15.59 -13.28 21.45
CA SER A 409 15.98 -12.74 20.14
C SER A 409 15.93 -13.77 19.00
N GLY A 410 16.33 -15.03 19.28
CA GLY A 410 16.28 -16.11 18.28
C GLY A 410 14.88 -16.37 17.75
N TRP A 411 13.86 -16.42 18.59
CA TRP A 411 12.47 -16.61 18.17
C TRP A 411 11.91 -15.39 17.43
N TYR A 412 12.30 -14.18 17.86
CA TYR A 412 11.98 -12.98 17.10
C TYR A 412 12.56 -13.04 15.66
N LEU A 413 13.82 -13.48 15.50
CA LEU A 413 14.44 -13.63 14.17
C LEU A 413 13.75 -14.68 13.32
N VAL A 414 13.25 -15.78 13.90
CA VAL A 414 12.45 -16.79 13.18
C VAL A 414 11.14 -16.17 12.66
N ALA A 415 10.44 -15.42 13.51
CA ALA A 415 9.20 -14.72 13.10
C ALA A 415 9.47 -13.65 12.03
N LEU A 416 10.58 -12.91 12.15
CA LEU A 416 11.03 -11.95 11.15
C LEU A 416 11.32 -12.64 9.81
N ALA A 417 12.06 -13.75 9.82
CA ALA A 417 12.35 -14.51 8.60
C ALA A 417 11.07 -15.02 7.93
N ALA A 418 10.12 -15.55 8.70
CA ALA A 418 8.81 -15.96 8.18
C ALA A 418 8.06 -14.80 7.51
N ARG A 419 8.06 -13.61 8.11
CA ARG A 419 7.48 -12.39 7.53
C ARG A 419 8.14 -12.01 6.21
N LEU A 420 9.48 -11.94 6.19
CA LEU A 420 10.23 -11.57 4.99
C LEU A 420 9.98 -12.56 3.84
N VAL A 421 9.97 -13.86 4.13
CA VAL A 421 9.65 -14.91 3.14
C VAL A 421 8.23 -14.74 2.62
N ALA A 422 7.24 -14.47 3.47
CA ALA A 422 5.86 -14.29 3.06
C ALA A 422 5.67 -13.03 2.18
N VAL A 423 6.35 -11.94 2.50
CA VAL A 423 6.32 -10.70 1.69
C VAL A 423 7.00 -10.92 0.33
N VAL A 424 8.16 -11.58 0.29
CA VAL A 424 8.84 -11.95 -0.97
C VAL A 424 7.97 -12.88 -1.80
N TRP A 425 7.23 -13.81 -1.17
CA TRP A 425 6.29 -14.68 -1.86
C TRP A 425 5.21 -13.91 -2.61
N LEU A 426 4.69 -12.79 -2.07
CA LEU A 426 3.73 -11.93 -2.79
C LEU A 426 4.32 -11.45 -4.12
N ALA A 427 5.56 -10.94 -4.12
CA ALA A 427 6.22 -10.48 -5.33
C ALA A 427 6.45 -11.63 -6.33
N VAL A 428 6.88 -12.80 -5.84
CA VAL A 428 7.07 -14.01 -6.67
C VAL A 428 5.75 -14.47 -7.27
N ALA A 429 4.65 -14.45 -6.51
CA ALA A 429 3.33 -14.82 -7.01
C ALA A 429 2.87 -13.90 -8.14
N VAL A 430 3.03 -12.58 -7.98
CA VAL A 430 2.71 -11.57 -8.99
C VAL A 430 3.59 -11.75 -10.23
N TRP A 431 4.89 -11.91 -10.03
CA TRP A 431 5.85 -12.14 -11.11
C TRP A 431 5.47 -13.36 -11.96
N ARG A 432 5.26 -14.52 -11.30
CA ARG A 432 4.84 -15.75 -11.97
C ARG A 432 3.51 -15.62 -12.70
N MET A 433 2.55 -14.88 -12.11
CA MET A 433 1.26 -14.63 -12.74
C MET A 433 1.42 -13.83 -14.03
N ALA A 434 2.23 -12.78 -14.04
CA ALA A 434 2.45 -11.94 -15.22
C ALA A 434 3.21 -12.67 -16.33
N TRP A 435 4.24 -13.45 -15.99
CA TRP A 435 5.04 -14.19 -16.97
C TRP A 435 4.32 -15.42 -17.56
N ARG A 436 3.28 -15.93 -16.89
CA ARG A 436 2.45 -17.01 -17.42
C ARG A 436 1.33 -16.52 -18.35
N ARG A 437 1.14 -15.21 -18.46
CA ARG A 437 0.16 -14.68 -19.42
C ARG A 437 0.72 -14.87 -20.84
N PRO A 438 -0.09 -15.45 -21.78
CA PRO A 438 0.32 -15.56 -23.17
C PRO A 438 0.57 -14.17 -23.75
N ALA A 439 1.50 -14.06 -24.70
CA ALA A 439 1.72 -12.82 -25.43
C ALA A 439 0.39 -12.34 -26.06
N ALA A 440 0.22 -11.02 -26.17
CA ALA A 440 -0.97 -10.46 -26.82
C ALA A 440 -0.99 -10.90 -28.29
N ASN A 441 -2.11 -11.49 -28.73
CA ASN A 441 -2.29 -11.85 -30.10
C ASN A 441 -2.70 -10.59 -30.89
N PRO A 442 -1.97 -10.16 -31.94
CA PRO A 442 -2.29 -8.96 -32.71
C PRO A 442 -3.71 -8.96 -33.33
N GLU A 443 -4.28 -10.16 -33.51
CA GLU A 443 -5.61 -10.37 -34.09
C GLU A 443 -6.74 -10.35 -33.04
N GLU A 444 -6.46 -10.23 -31.77
CA GLU A 444 -7.50 -10.07 -30.75
C GLU A 444 -8.17 -8.69 -30.91
N LEU A 445 -9.37 -8.67 -31.51
CA LEU A 445 -10.21 -7.48 -31.73
C LEU A 445 -10.58 -6.74 -30.42
N THR A 446 -10.46 -7.38 -29.28
CA THR A 446 -10.58 -6.79 -27.95
C THR A 446 -9.42 -7.31 -27.10
N PRO A 447 -8.43 -6.45 -26.77
CA PRO A 447 -7.44 -6.82 -25.78
C PRO A 447 -8.20 -7.23 -24.50
N PRO A 448 -7.94 -8.40 -23.93
CA PRO A 448 -8.54 -8.73 -22.66
C PRO A 448 -8.18 -7.62 -21.69
N GLU A 449 -9.17 -7.05 -21.05
CA GLU A 449 -9.04 -5.99 -20.03
C GLU A 449 -8.15 -6.49 -18.90
N SER A 450 -6.86 -6.29 -19.05
CA SER A 450 -5.86 -6.91 -18.20
C SER A 450 -5.46 -6.05 -17.01
N ASP A 451 -5.57 -4.72 -17.12
CA ASP A 451 -5.19 -3.81 -16.03
C ASP A 451 -6.32 -2.82 -15.71
N PRO A 452 -6.95 -2.94 -14.52
CA PRO A 452 -7.97 -1.98 -14.09
C PRO A 452 -7.40 -0.57 -13.86
N LEU A 453 -6.08 -0.44 -13.71
CA LEU A 453 -5.38 0.83 -13.56
C LEU A 453 -4.75 1.32 -14.87
N ALA A 454 -5.11 0.74 -16.01
CA ALA A 454 -4.56 1.17 -17.30
C ALA A 454 -4.81 2.67 -17.56
N GLY A 455 -6.01 3.19 -17.24
CA GLY A 455 -6.33 4.61 -17.43
C GLY A 455 -5.98 5.07 -18.86
N PRO A 456 -5.10 6.07 -19.02
CA PRO A 456 -4.70 6.60 -20.32
C PRO A 456 -3.92 5.60 -21.20
N LEU A 457 -3.52 4.47 -20.63
CA LEU A 457 -2.81 3.41 -21.33
C LEU A 457 -3.75 2.39 -21.97
N THR A 458 -5.07 2.52 -21.76
CA THR A 458 -6.09 1.63 -22.30
C THR A 458 -6.03 1.66 -23.83
N GLY A 459 -5.88 0.48 -24.45
CA GLY A 459 -5.78 0.34 -25.90
C GLY A 459 -4.49 0.87 -26.54
N ALA A 460 -3.55 1.43 -25.75
CA ALA A 460 -2.27 1.86 -26.30
C ALA A 460 -1.39 0.64 -26.65
N PRO A 461 -0.74 0.61 -27.82
CA PRO A 461 0.21 -0.44 -28.17
C PRO A 461 1.48 -0.33 -27.30
N ASP A 462 2.28 -1.41 -27.25
CA ASP A 462 3.60 -1.34 -26.65
C ASP A 462 4.56 -0.64 -27.63
N ALA A 463 5.09 0.53 -27.24
CA ALA A 463 6.05 1.30 -28.00
C ALA A 463 7.50 0.86 -27.72
N LEU A 464 7.76 0.34 -26.52
CA LEU A 464 9.07 -0.13 -26.09
C LEU A 464 8.93 -1.51 -25.44
N LEU A 465 9.57 -2.51 -26.02
CA LEU A 465 9.65 -3.87 -25.47
C LEU A 465 11.10 -4.35 -25.53
N VAL A 466 11.68 -4.70 -24.39
CA VAL A 466 13.00 -5.31 -24.30
C VAL A 466 12.82 -6.82 -24.41
N LYS A 467 13.18 -7.40 -25.57
CA LYS A 467 13.22 -8.85 -25.71
C LYS A 467 14.42 -9.38 -24.96
N VAL A 468 14.17 -10.14 -23.91
CA VAL A 468 15.21 -10.93 -23.25
C VAL A 468 15.30 -12.24 -24.06
N VAL A 469 16.40 -12.40 -24.79
CA VAL A 469 16.72 -13.58 -25.58
C VAL A 469 17.19 -14.68 -24.65
#